data_02bf148fd2a78139854f27db4cf0b713
#
_entry.id   02bf148fd2a78139854f27db4cf0b713
#
_cell.length_a   1.000
_cell.length_b   1.000
_cell.length_c   1.000
_cell.angle_alpha   90.00
_cell.angle_beta   90.00
_cell.angle_gamma   90.00
#
_symmetry.space_group_name_H-M   'P 1'
#
loop_
_entity.id
_entity.type
_entity.pdbx_description
1 polymer ?
#
loop_
_entity_poly.entity_id
_entity_poly.type
_entity_poly.pdbx_seq_one_letter_code
_entity_poly.pdbx_strand_id
1 'polypeptide(L)'
;RVTLDDLPVAQSQEIVANPEARLRLQQAFGYTLEEIRFLIAAMIDNGQEATGSMGDDSALAALSDRPRPLFHYFKQLFAQVTNPAIDSILERPVMSLNTLLGSSQNLLVEDEQHARKLRLEHPVITDDQLARIRGIDADGFELATVPMLFKAADAGSAMKSAVTQLCADVEAAVDGGANIVVISDRGVSPDLAPIPSLLAMGAVHHHLIQAGKRTRCGIIVETGEAREVGHFALLIGYGANAINPYLVFETVSDMVEDGAFIKSELSDEQAIANYIYA
;
A
#
# COMPACT_ATOMS: atom_id res chain seq x y z
N ARG A 1 8.85 11.58 -19.32
CA ARG A 1 8.33 11.25 -17.98
C ARG A 1 7.04 12.04 -17.78
N VAL A 2 6.05 11.39 -17.26
CA VAL A 2 4.76 11.97 -16.86
C VAL A 2 4.76 12.09 -15.35
N THR A 3 4.21 13.17 -14.81
CA THR A 3 3.99 13.35 -13.36
C THR A 3 2.49 13.22 -13.06
N LEU A 4 2.13 13.02 -11.80
CA LEU A 4 0.72 12.96 -11.39
C LEU A 4 -0.05 14.24 -11.73
N ASP A 5 0.63 15.38 -11.69
CA ASP A 5 0.02 16.70 -11.98
C ASP A 5 -0.30 16.87 -13.47
N ASP A 6 0.37 16.12 -14.34
CA ASP A 6 0.10 16.10 -15.78
C ASP A 6 -1.16 15.27 -16.13
N LEU A 7 -1.68 14.48 -15.17
CA LEU A 7 -2.85 13.64 -15.38
C LEU A 7 -4.16 14.41 -15.12
N PRO A 8 -5.22 14.08 -15.87
CA PRO A 8 -6.53 14.72 -15.67
C PRO A 8 -7.05 14.44 -14.25
N VAL A 9 -7.76 15.41 -13.70
CA VAL A 9 -8.47 15.22 -12.43
C VAL A 9 -9.56 14.17 -12.64
N ALA A 10 -9.51 13.11 -11.85
CA ALA A 10 -10.53 12.07 -11.82
C ALA A 10 -11.20 12.07 -10.44
N GLN A 11 -12.47 11.67 -10.41
CA GLN A 11 -13.15 11.47 -9.12
C GLN A 11 -12.67 10.16 -8.51
N SER A 12 -12.27 10.22 -7.24
CA SER A 12 -11.98 9.03 -6.43
C SER A 12 -13.22 8.14 -6.30
N GLN A 13 -13.00 6.86 -6.03
CA GLN A 13 -14.11 5.96 -5.68
C GLN A 13 -14.75 6.45 -4.38
N GLU A 14 -16.08 6.25 -4.28
CA GLU A 14 -16.84 6.67 -3.10
C GLU A 14 -16.19 6.15 -1.81
N ILE A 15 -15.97 7.07 -0.90
CA ILE A 15 -15.67 6.81 0.50
C ILE A 15 -16.81 5.99 1.09
N VAL A 16 -16.51 5.03 1.95
CA VAL A 16 -17.55 4.28 2.68
C VAL A 16 -18.28 5.25 3.63
N ALA A 17 -19.29 5.89 3.10
CA ALA A 17 -20.04 6.96 3.79
C ALA A 17 -20.76 6.52 5.06
N ASN A 18 -20.87 5.19 5.32
CA ASN A 18 -21.55 4.66 6.49
C ASN A 18 -20.54 4.29 7.59
N PRO A 19 -20.56 4.98 8.77
CA PRO A 19 -19.67 4.70 9.89
C PRO A 19 -19.68 3.24 10.37
N GLU A 20 -20.87 2.59 10.35
CA GLU A 20 -20.95 1.16 10.73
C GLU A 20 -20.23 0.26 9.73
N ALA A 21 -20.36 0.52 8.44
CA ALA A 21 -19.68 -0.25 7.40
C ALA A 21 -18.16 -0.08 7.52
N ARG A 22 -17.70 1.13 7.77
CA ARG A 22 -16.28 1.44 8.00
C ARG A 22 -15.75 0.73 9.25
N LEU A 23 -16.46 0.78 10.37
CA LEU A 23 -16.08 0.05 11.57
C LEU A 23 -15.97 -1.46 11.31
N ARG A 24 -16.88 -2.04 10.55
CA ARG A 24 -16.82 -3.45 10.16
C ARG A 24 -15.59 -3.76 9.30
N LEU A 25 -15.22 -2.86 8.38
CA LEU A 25 -13.98 -2.99 7.59
C LEU A 25 -12.75 -2.88 8.48
N GLN A 26 -12.69 -1.91 9.39
CA GLN A 26 -11.61 -1.78 10.36
C GLN A 26 -11.45 -3.07 11.19
N GLN A 27 -12.55 -3.65 11.65
CA GLN A 27 -12.55 -4.94 12.37
C GLN A 27 -12.05 -6.09 11.48
N ALA A 28 -12.50 -6.15 10.23
CA ALA A 28 -12.09 -7.18 9.27
C ALA A 28 -10.58 -7.12 8.95
N PHE A 29 -10.02 -5.91 8.88
CA PHE A 29 -8.58 -5.69 8.68
C PHE A 29 -7.77 -5.64 9.98
N GLY A 30 -8.41 -5.90 11.12
CA GLY A 30 -7.75 -6.02 12.41
C GLY A 30 -7.24 -4.70 12.99
N TYR A 31 -7.89 -3.57 12.68
CA TYR A 31 -7.62 -2.30 13.35
C TYR A 31 -7.98 -2.39 14.82
N THR A 32 -7.14 -1.83 15.67
CA THR A 32 -7.40 -1.72 17.10
C THR A 32 -7.58 -0.24 17.48
N LEU A 33 -8.38 0.00 18.51
CA LEU A 33 -8.53 1.35 19.06
C LEU A 33 -7.19 1.93 19.55
N GLU A 34 -6.30 1.05 19.98
CA GLU A 34 -4.98 1.39 20.46
C GLU A 34 -4.10 1.92 19.33
N GLU A 35 -4.09 1.25 18.17
CA GLU A 35 -3.39 1.72 16.96
C GLU A 35 -3.93 3.07 16.49
N ILE A 36 -5.26 3.22 16.43
CA ILE A 36 -5.88 4.48 16.02
C ILE A 36 -5.48 5.62 16.96
N ARG A 37 -5.57 5.40 18.27
CA ARG A 37 -5.34 6.42 19.29
C ARG A 37 -3.88 6.81 19.48
N PHE A 38 -2.97 5.85 19.42
CA PHE A 38 -1.57 6.08 19.79
C PHE A 38 -0.62 6.13 18.59
N LEU A 39 -0.93 5.46 17.49
CA LEU A 39 -0.11 5.47 16.30
C LEU A 39 -0.64 6.46 15.26
N ILE A 40 -1.84 6.22 14.75
CA ILE A 40 -2.40 7.04 13.67
C ILE A 40 -2.60 8.50 14.12
N ALA A 41 -3.17 8.72 15.31
CA ALA A 41 -3.36 10.07 15.85
C ALA A 41 -2.04 10.86 15.96
N ALA A 42 -0.96 10.22 16.40
CA ALA A 42 0.35 10.87 16.50
C ALA A 42 0.92 11.26 15.13
N MET A 43 0.73 10.40 14.12
CA MET A 43 1.15 10.68 12.74
C MET A 43 0.38 11.86 12.14
N ILE A 44 -0.94 11.94 12.41
CA ILE A 44 -1.79 13.06 12.00
C ILE A 44 -1.37 14.37 12.65
N ASP A 45 -1.22 14.36 13.99
CA ASP A 45 -0.95 15.57 14.76
C ASP A 45 0.43 16.19 14.45
N ASN A 46 1.45 15.34 14.28
CA ASN A 46 2.85 15.77 14.27
C ASN A 46 3.55 15.57 12.92
N GLY A 47 2.96 14.81 11.98
CA GLY A 47 3.64 14.40 10.77
C GLY A 47 4.91 13.58 11.08
N GLN A 48 4.87 12.76 12.11
CA GLN A 48 5.99 11.94 12.57
C GLN A 48 5.47 10.59 13.04
N GLU A 49 6.28 9.55 12.83
CA GLU A 49 5.99 8.24 13.39
C GLU A 49 5.84 8.34 14.92
N ALA A 50 4.89 7.60 15.46
CA ALA A 50 4.64 7.59 16.88
C ALA A 50 5.87 7.07 17.65
N THR A 51 6.29 7.84 18.66
CA THR A 51 7.36 7.39 19.58
C THR A 51 6.78 6.39 20.57
N GLY A 52 7.34 5.20 20.58
CA GLY A 52 6.96 4.15 21.50
C GLY A 52 8.07 3.83 22.52
N SER A 53 7.77 2.90 23.41
CA SER A 53 8.77 2.31 24.32
C SER A 53 9.75 1.45 23.51
N MET A 54 11.03 1.50 23.85
CA MET A 54 12.05 0.61 23.29
C MET A 54 11.88 -0.85 23.72
N GLY A 55 11.14 -1.11 24.81
CA GLY A 55 10.80 -2.43 25.29
C GLY A 55 9.40 -2.83 24.83
N ASP A 56 9.31 -3.94 24.15
CA ASP A 56 8.03 -4.54 23.74
C ASP A 56 8.02 -6.00 24.19
N ASP A 57 7.31 -6.26 25.28
CA ASP A 57 7.13 -7.59 25.86
C ASP A 57 6.02 -8.42 25.17
N SER A 58 5.45 -7.91 24.07
CA SER A 58 4.46 -8.66 23.31
C SER A 58 5.06 -9.95 22.77
N ALA A 59 4.33 -11.06 22.92
CA ALA A 59 4.71 -12.32 22.34
C ALA A 59 4.90 -12.20 20.83
N LEU A 60 5.90 -12.90 20.28
CA LEU A 60 6.08 -13.02 18.83
C LEU A 60 4.77 -13.50 18.18
N ALA A 61 4.44 -13.00 17.01
CA ALA A 61 3.23 -13.37 16.29
C ALA A 61 3.09 -14.90 16.13
N ALA A 62 4.20 -15.59 15.88
CA ALA A 62 4.25 -17.06 15.75
C ALA A 62 3.91 -17.81 17.05
N LEU A 63 4.01 -17.15 18.23
CA LEU A 63 3.71 -17.73 19.54
C LEU A 63 2.38 -17.19 20.11
N SER A 64 1.66 -16.38 19.36
CA SER A 64 0.38 -15.79 19.80
C SER A 64 -0.77 -16.75 19.51
N ASP A 65 -1.67 -16.92 20.48
CA ASP A 65 -2.94 -17.64 20.30
C ASP A 65 -4.00 -16.77 19.57
N ARG A 66 -3.70 -15.50 19.35
CA ARG A 66 -4.57 -14.59 18.61
C ARG A 66 -4.15 -14.50 17.16
N PRO A 67 -5.09 -14.37 16.20
CA PRO A 67 -4.74 -14.07 14.83
C PRO A 67 -4.01 -12.73 14.77
N ARG A 68 -2.89 -12.71 14.07
CA ARG A 68 -2.06 -11.52 13.88
C ARG A 68 -1.93 -11.21 12.40
N PRO A 69 -1.94 -9.93 11.98
CA PRO A 69 -1.61 -9.54 10.62
C PRO A 69 -0.25 -10.13 10.20
N LEU A 70 -0.12 -10.47 8.92
CA LEU A 70 1.10 -11.08 8.40
C LEU A 70 2.35 -10.23 8.64
N PHE A 71 2.20 -8.92 8.64
CA PHE A 71 3.27 -7.95 8.92
C PHE A 71 3.95 -8.18 10.29
N HIS A 72 3.21 -8.59 11.31
CA HIS A 72 3.74 -8.81 12.65
C HIS A 72 4.73 -9.99 12.76
N TYR A 73 4.73 -10.89 11.76
CA TYR A 73 5.70 -12.00 11.69
C TYR A 73 7.11 -11.53 11.28
N PHE A 74 7.25 -10.30 10.79
CA PHE A 74 8.51 -9.70 10.35
C PHE A 74 9.11 -8.75 11.41
N LYS A 75 8.62 -8.82 12.65
CA LYS A 75 9.14 -8.01 13.74
C LYS A 75 10.63 -8.25 13.96
N GLN A 76 11.39 -7.18 13.96
CA GLN A 76 12.81 -7.17 14.21
C GLN A 76 13.11 -7.32 15.70
N LEU A 77 14.06 -8.18 16.08
CA LEU A 77 14.41 -8.48 17.48
C LEU A 77 15.80 -8.00 17.88
N PHE A 78 16.56 -7.40 17.00
CA PHE A 78 17.91 -6.91 17.27
C PHE A 78 17.96 -5.38 17.27
N ALA A 79 18.89 -4.84 18.06
CA ALA A 79 19.12 -3.40 18.11
C ALA A 79 19.79 -2.93 16.82
N GLN A 80 19.35 -1.78 16.33
CA GLN A 80 19.94 -1.10 15.18
C GLN A 80 20.49 0.26 15.58
N VAL A 81 21.37 0.81 14.74
CA VAL A 81 21.88 2.17 14.91
C VAL A 81 20.73 3.16 14.65
N THR A 82 20.52 4.07 15.62
CA THR A 82 19.44 5.08 15.52
C THR A 82 19.70 6.09 14.41
N ASN A 83 20.97 6.48 14.22
CA ASN A 83 21.41 7.42 13.20
C ASN A 83 22.51 6.75 12.36
N PRO A 84 22.16 6.00 11.30
CA PRO A 84 23.17 5.44 10.41
C PRO A 84 23.97 6.56 9.74
N ALA A 85 25.27 6.35 9.63
CA ALA A 85 26.16 7.33 8.98
C ALA A 85 25.86 7.38 7.48
N ILE A 86 25.28 8.48 7.03
CA ILE A 86 25.02 8.77 5.62
C ILE A 86 25.83 9.99 5.20
N ASP A 87 26.48 9.91 4.06
CA ASP A 87 27.20 11.05 3.49
C ASP A 87 26.20 12.18 3.16
N SER A 88 26.43 13.38 3.73
CA SER A 88 25.57 14.53 3.59
C SER A 88 25.36 14.97 2.13
N ILE A 89 26.29 14.67 1.22
CA ILE A 89 26.16 14.97 -0.20
C ILE A 89 25.22 13.96 -0.89
N LEU A 90 25.25 12.70 -0.47
CA LEU A 90 24.44 11.61 -1.01
C LEU A 90 23.11 11.41 -0.25
N GLU A 91 22.90 12.12 0.85
CA GLU A 91 21.71 11.98 1.68
C GLU A 91 20.41 12.13 0.86
N ARG A 92 20.32 13.19 0.06
CA ARG A 92 19.11 13.49 -0.72
C ARG A 92 18.73 12.36 -1.69
N PRO A 93 19.60 11.80 -2.54
CA PRO A 93 19.24 10.69 -3.41
C PRO A 93 19.04 9.37 -2.64
N VAL A 94 19.81 9.11 -1.58
CA VAL A 94 19.72 7.87 -0.79
C VAL A 94 18.42 7.80 0.01
N MET A 95 17.98 8.93 0.59
CA MET A 95 16.75 9.03 1.38
C MET A 95 15.52 9.37 0.55
N SER A 96 15.65 9.49 -0.77
CA SER A 96 14.52 9.82 -1.64
C SER A 96 13.52 8.66 -1.71
N LEU A 97 12.25 8.97 -1.49
CA LEU A 97 11.13 8.04 -1.66
C LEU A 97 10.49 8.11 -3.06
N ASN A 98 11.09 8.89 -3.97
CA ASN A 98 10.59 8.98 -5.34
C ASN A 98 10.60 7.60 -6.01
N THR A 99 9.48 7.21 -6.58
CA THR A 99 9.34 5.96 -7.32
C THR A 99 8.92 6.20 -8.76
N LEU A 100 9.26 5.26 -9.63
CA LEU A 100 8.89 5.28 -11.04
C LEU A 100 7.99 4.08 -11.34
N LEU A 101 6.77 4.35 -11.78
CA LEU A 101 5.77 3.36 -12.10
C LEU A 101 5.73 3.10 -13.62
N GLY A 102 5.61 1.86 -14.01
CA GLY A 102 5.54 1.41 -15.41
C GLY A 102 6.59 0.36 -15.76
N SER A 103 6.64 -0.02 -17.03
CA SER A 103 7.56 -1.03 -17.54
C SER A 103 9.02 -0.57 -17.48
N SER A 104 9.90 -1.46 -17.05
CA SER A 104 11.36 -1.26 -17.17
C SER A 104 11.89 -1.99 -18.40
N GLN A 105 12.53 -1.26 -19.28
CA GLN A 105 13.13 -1.82 -20.50
C GLN A 105 14.48 -2.48 -20.23
N ASN A 106 15.03 -3.17 -21.22
CA ASN A 106 16.35 -3.78 -21.12
C ASN A 106 17.42 -2.68 -21.01
N LEU A 107 18.11 -2.65 -19.87
CA LEU A 107 19.14 -1.64 -19.57
C LEU A 107 20.36 -1.66 -20.53
N LEU A 108 20.53 -2.74 -21.31
CA LEU A 108 21.58 -2.86 -22.30
C LEU A 108 21.21 -2.26 -23.67
N VAL A 109 19.99 -1.79 -23.82
CA VAL A 109 19.49 -1.18 -25.06
C VAL A 109 19.21 0.30 -24.79
N GLU A 110 19.81 1.18 -25.59
CA GLU A 110 19.51 2.60 -25.55
C GLU A 110 18.21 2.87 -26.31
N ASP A 111 17.11 3.08 -25.57
CA ASP A 111 15.78 3.37 -26.10
C ASP A 111 15.10 4.48 -25.29
N GLU A 112 14.43 5.39 -25.99
CA GLU A 112 13.64 6.45 -25.34
C GLU A 112 12.48 5.92 -24.49
N GLN A 113 12.04 4.68 -24.72
CA GLN A 113 11.01 4.01 -23.92
C GLN A 113 11.38 3.87 -22.43
N HIS A 114 12.67 3.89 -22.09
CA HIS A 114 13.14 3.95 -20.70
C HIS A 114 12.60 5.17 -19.94
N ALA A 115 12.27 6.26 -20.65
CA ALA A 115 11.74 7.48 -20.09
C ALA A 115 10.20 7.45 -19.91
N ARG A 116 9.50 6.46 -20.50
CA ARG A 116 8.04 6.29 -20.38
C ARG A 116 7.70 5.70 -19.02
N LYS A 117 7.72 6.55 -18.00
CA LYS A 117 7.38 6.20 -16.62
C LYS A 117 6.60 7.33 -15.97
N LEU A 118 5.64 6.94 -15.14
CA LEU A 118 4.95 7.85 -14.24
C LEU A 118 5.82 8.03 -12.99
N ARG A 119 6.17 9.28 -12.70
CA ARG A 119 6.92 9.63 -11.49
C ARG A 119 5.94 9.92 -10.35
N LEU A 120 6.16 9.24 -9.25
CA LEU A 120 5.50 9.47 -7.98
C LEU A 120 6.51 10.06 -6.99
N GLU A 121 6.13 11.09 -6.26
CA GLU A 121 6.99 11.71 -5.24
C GLU A 121 7.12 10.83 -4.00
N HIS A 122 6.04 10.11 -3.68
CA HIS A 122 5.96 9.17 -2.56
C HIS A 122 5.37 7.84 -3.03
N PRO A 123 5.77 6.72 -2.42
CA PRO A 123 5.17 5.42 -2.71
C PRO A 123 3.77 5.26 -2.11
N VAL A 124 3.40 6.06 -1.10
CA VAL A 124 2.04 6.10 -0.55
C VAL A 124 1.24 7.14 -1.33
N ILE A 125 0.17 6.70 -1.98
CA ILE A 125 -0.65 7.53 -2.86
C ILE A 125 -2.08 7.63 -2.34
N THR A 126 -2.67 8.83 -2.48
CA THR A 126 -4.05 9.10 -2.07
C THR A 126 -5.06 8.45 -3.03
N ASP A 127 -6.33 8.42 -2.63
CA ASP A 127 -7.41 7.90 -3.47
C ASP A 127 -7.57 8.72 -4.76
N ASP A 128 -7.44 10.06 -4.68
CA ASP A 128 -7.46 10.93 -5.85
C ASP A 128 -6.29 10.67 -6.80
N GLN A 129 -5.10 10.44 -6.25
CA GLN A 129 -3.94 10.10 -7.05
C GLN A 129 -4.11 8.76 -7.75
N LEU A 130 -4.65 7.75 -7.06
CA LEU A 130 -4.97 6.45 -7.67
C LEU A 130 -6.06 6.58 -8.73
N ALA A 131 -7.08 7.40 -8.50
CA ALA A 131 -8.12 7.66 -9.48
C ALA A 131 -7.56 8.31 -10.76
N ARG A 132 -6.66 9.28 -10.63
CA ARG A 132 -5.95 9.88 -11.77
C ARG A 132 -5.11 8.84 -12.54
N ILE A 133 -4.41 7.96 -11.82
CA ILE A 133 -3.63 6.88 -12.44
C ILE A 133 -4.54 5.91 -13.19
N ARG A 134 -5.72 5.57 -12.65
CA ARG A 134 -6.72 4.74 -13.32
C ARG A 134 -7.28 5.40 -14.59
N GLY A 135 -7.38 6.71 -14.60
CA GLY A 135 -7.84 7.50 -15.75
C GLY A 135 -6.73 7.89 -16.73
N ILE A 136 -5.54 7.32 -16.63
CA ILE A 136 -4.43 7.68 -17.50
C ILE A 136 -4.75 7.34 -18.95
N ASP A 137 -4.82 8.36 -19.80
CA ASP A 137 -5.01 8.25 -21.25
C ASP A 137 -3.79 8.86 -21.94
N ALA A 138 -2.66 8.18 -21.81
CA ALA A 138 -1.41 8.60 -22.40
C ALA A 138 -0.72 7.41 -23.08
N ASP A 139 -0.16 7.65 -24.24
CA ASP A 139 0.54 6.64 -25.03
C ASP A 139 1.60 5.90 -24.20
N GLY A 140 1.48 4.58 -24.19
CA GLY A 140 2.42 3.68 -23.53
C GLY A 140 2.10 3.40 -22.06
N PHE A 141 0.89 3.79 -21.58
CA PHE A 141 0.39 3.37 -20.28
C PHE A 141 -0.91 2.57 -20.46
N GLU A 142 -0.88 1.35 -19.97
CA GLU A 142 -2.00 0.43 -19.94
C GLU A 142 -2.16 -0.09 -18.50
N LEU A 143 -3.33 0.15 -17.91
CA LEU A 143 -3.61 -0.21 -16.52
C LEU A 143 -4.61 -1.36 -16.45
N ALA A 144 -4.34 -2.32 -15.56
CA ALA A 144 -5.27 -3.35 -15.17
C ALA A 144 -5.48 -3.36 -13.65
N THR A 145 -6.71 -3.58 -13.20
CA THR A 145 -7.02 -3.81 -11.78
C THR A 145 -7.42 -5.27 -11.60
N VAL A 146 -6.76 -5.95 -10.66
CA VAL A 146 -6.99 -7.37 -10.35
C VAL A 146 -7.40 -7.48 -8.88
N PRO A 147 -8.58 -8.07 -8.56
CA PRO A 147 -9.03 -8.23 -7.19
C PRO A 147 -8.20 -9.29 -6.45
N MET A 148 -7.82 -9.01 -5.21
CA MET A 148 -7.15 -9.96 -4.32
C MET A 148 -8.13 -10.43 -3.21
N LEU A 149 -9.25 -11.01 -3.64
CA LEU A 149 -10.34 -11.47 -2.78
C LEU A 149 -10.59 -12.96 -2.98
N PHE A 150 -11.12 -13.62 -1.96
CA PHE A 150 -11.56 -15.01 -2.04
C PHE A 150 -12.86 -15.24 -1.27
N LYS A 151 -13.56 -16.35 -1.56
CA LYS A 151 -14.79 -16.71 -0.86
C LYS A 151 -14.51 -17.10 0.59
N ALA A 152 -15.09 -16.34 1.54
CA ALA A 152 -14.86 -16.53 2.97
C ALA A 152 -15.32 -17.89 3.49
N ALA A 153 -16.38 -18.47 2.91
CA ALA A 153 -16.97 -19.74 3.36
C ALA A 153 -16.01 -20.94 3.27
N ASP A 154 -15.04 -20.92 2.35
CA ASP A 154 -14.13 -22.04 2.07
C ASP A 154 -12.73 -21.88 2.70
N ALA A 155 -12.55 -20.86 3.51
CA ALA A 155 -11.36 -20.56 4.33
C ALA A 155 -9.98 -20.89 3.69
N GLY A 156 -9.18 -21.75 4.33
CA GLY A 156 -7.77 -21.93 3.94
C GLY A 156 -7.52 -22.57 2.56
N SER A 157 -8.38 -23.48 2.07
CA SER A 157 -8.22 -24.07 0.74
C SER A 157 -8.56 -23.06 -0.37
N ALA A 158 -9.57 -22.24 -0.14
CA ALA A 158 -9.97 -21.19 -1.07
C ALA A 158 -8.88 -20.12 -1.20
N MET A 159 -8.25 -19.70 -0.10
CA MET A 159 -7.17 -18.72 -0.13
C MET A 159 -5.98 -19.20 -0.97
N LYS A 160 -5.55 -20.46 -0.83
CA LYS A 160 -4.45 -21.02 -1.64
C LYS A 160 -4.78 -20.98 -3.14
N SER A 161 -6.00 -21.37 -3.51
CA SER A 161 -6.45 -21.35 -4.89
C SER A 161 -6.56 -19.90 -5.41
N ALA A 162 -7.04 -18.98 -4.57
CA ALA A 162 -7.17 -17.57 -4.93
C ALA A 162 -5.80 -16.89 -5.15
N VAL A 163 -4.79 -17.21 -4.33
CA VAL A 163 -3.41 -16.73 -4.56
C VAL A 163 -2.88 -17.22 -5.90
N THR A 164 -3.11 -18.49 -6.25
CA THR A 164 -2.69 -19.02 -7.54
C THR A 164 -3.43 -18.35 -8.69
N GLN A 165 -4.74 -18.11 -8.53
CA GLN A 165 -5.54 -17.41 -9.53
C GLN A 165 -5.13 -15.95 -9.69
N LEU A 166 -4.89 -15.24 -8.58
CA LEU A 166 -4.38 -13.86 -8.59
C LEU A 166 -3.08 -13.76 -9.41
N CYS A 167 -2.14 -14.67 -9.19
CA CYS A 167 -0.89 -14.71 -9.96
C CYS A 167 -1.14 -14.92 -11.45
N ALA A 168 -2.05 -15.81 -11.82
CA ALA A 168 -2.40 -16.07 -13.22
C ALA A 168 -3.11 -14.88 -13.87
N ASP A 169 -4.02 -14.22 -13.16
CA ASP A 169 -4.76 -13.06 -13.65
C ASP A 169 -3.83 -11.87 -13.87
N VAL A 170 -2.89 -11.63 -12.95
CA VAL A 170 -1.88 -10.57 -13.11
C VAL A 170 -0.95 -10.89 -14.29
N GLU A 171 -0.51 -12.13 -14.43
CA GLU A 171 0.32 -12.55 -15.59
C GLU A 171 -0.44 -12.34 -16.90
N ALA A 172 -1.71 -12.73 -16.96
CA ALA A 172 -2.55 -12.53 -18.14
C ALA A 172 -2.75 -11.03 -18.47
N ALA A 173 -2.93 -10.18 -17.46
CA ALA A 173 -3.01 -8.73 -17.65
C ALA A 173 -1.71 -8.15 -18.25
N VAL A 174 -0.55 -8.59 -17.74
CA VAL A 174 0.77 -8.18 -18.27
C VAL A 174 0.98 -8.68 -19.70
N ASP A 175 0.55 -9.89 -20.03
CA ASP A 175 0.60 -10.42 -21.41
C ASP A 175 -0.36 -9.68 -22.34
N GLY A 176 -1.49 -9.19 -21.80
CA GLY A 176 -2.43 -8.33 -22.51
C GLY A 176 -1.93 -6.91 -22.76
N GLY A 177 -0.74 -6.55 -22.24
CA GLY A 177 -0.12 -5.23 -22.46
C GLY A 177 -0.11 -4.32 -21.23
N ALA A 178 -0.77 -4.69 -20.13
CA ALA A 178 -0.77 -3.86 -18.92
C ALA A 178 0.65 -3.68 -18.39
N ASN A 179 1.05 -2.42 -18.23
CA ASN A 179 2.32 -2.04 -17.63
C ASN A 179 2.19 -1.34 -16.28
N ILE A 180 0.94 -1.12 -15.84
CA ILE A 180 0.57 -0.77 -14.48
C ILE A 180 -0.49 -1.77 -14.03
N VAL A 181 -0.24 -2.46 -12.92
CA VAL A 181 -1.19 -3.41 -12.34
C VAL A 181 -1.55 -2.95 -10.94
N VAL A 182 -2.84 -2.80 -10.67
CA VAL A 182 -3.37 -2.55 -9.33
C VAL A 182 -3.91 -3.86 -8.79
N ILE A 183 -3.35 -4.38 -7.70
CA ILE A 183 -3.96 -5.46 -6.94
C ILE A 183 -4.76 -4.84 -5.79
N SER A 184 -6.03 -5.20 -5.67
CA SER A 184 -6.98 -4.49 -4.80
C SER A 184 -7.79 -5.43 -3.91
N ASP A 185 -7.92 -5.08 -2.62
CA ASP A 185 -8.83 -5.75 -1.69
C ASP A 185 -10.16 -4.98 -1.51
N ARG A 186 -10.42 -3.94 -2.28
CA ARG A 186 -11.74 -3.30 -2.26
C ARG A 186 -12.83 -4.30 -2.63
N GLY A 187 -13.93 -4.25 -1.91
CA GLY A 187 -15.04 -5.17 -2.08
C GLY A 187 -15.11 -6.28 -1.02
N VAL A 188 -14.31 -6.16 0.05
CA VAL A 188 -14.46 -7.01 1.23
C VAL A 188 -15.90 -6.96 1.73
N SER A 189 -16.46 -8.14 1.97
CA SER A 189 -17.85 -8.33 2.38
C SER A 189 -17.97 -9.60 3.24
N PRO A 190 -19.14 -9.90 3.80
CA PRO A 190 -19.36 -11.16 4.51
C PRO A 190 -19.05 -12.42 3.69
N ASP A 191 -19.16 -12.32 2.35
CA ASP A 191 -18.93 -13.44 1.44
C ASP A 191 -17.50 -13.45 0.85
N LEU A 192 -16.81 -12.30 0.84
CA LEU A 192 -15.50 -12.10 0.21
C LEU A 192 -14.48 -11.59 1.22
N ALA A 193 -13.50 -12.43 1.53
CA ALA A 193 -12.37 -12.10 2.39
C ALA A 193 -11.16 -11.63 1.57
N PRO A 194 -10.32 -10.71 2.10
CA PRO A 194 -9.11 -10.27 1.44
C PRO A 194 -8.00 -11.32 1.58
N ILE A 195 -7.21 -11.52 0.52
CA ILE A 195 -5.90 -12.16 0.65
C ILE A 195 -5.00 -11.16 1.40
N PRO A 196 -4.25 -11.57 2.45
CA PRO A 196 -3.33 -10.68 3.12
C PRO A 196 -2.43 -9.96 2.11
N SER A 197 -2.39 -8.63 2.16
CA SER A 197 -1.77 -7.81 1.11
C SER A 197 -0.30 -8.12 0.88
N LEU A 198 0.45 -8.40 1.96
CA LEU A 198 1.85 -8.79 1.87
C LEU A 198 2.04 -10.17 1.21
N LEU A 199 1.12 -11.12 1.46
CA LEU A 199 1.13 -12.43 0.80
C LEU A 199 0.79 -12.28 -0.69
N ALA A 200 -0.24 -11.51 -1.02
CA ALA A 200 -0.64 -11.24 -2.40
C ALA A 200 0.51 -10.61 -3.19
N MET A 201 1.11 -9.54 -2.62
CA MET A 201 2.22 -8.83 -3.27
C MET A 201 3.44 -9.75 -3.48
N GLY A 202 3.84 -10.48 -2.44
CA GLY A 202 4.97 -11.41 -2.52
C GLY A 202 4.74 -12.52 -3.54
N ALA A 203 3.55 -13.11 -3.56
CA ALA A 203 3.20 -14.17 -4.52
C ALA A 203 3.25 -13.66 -5.97
N VAL A 204 2.60 -12.53 -6.26
CA VAL A 204 2.60 -11.91 -7.59
C VAL A 204 4.02 -11.54 -8.03
N HIS A 205 4.80 -10.90 -7.14
CA HIS A 205 6.17 -10.50 -7.43
C HIS A 205 7.04 -11.69 -7.85
N HIS A 206 7.06 -12.74 -7.03
CA HIS A 206 7.87 -13.93 -7.32
C HIS A 206 7.37 -14.72 -8.51
N HIS A 207 6.04 -14.82 -8.70
CA HIS A 207 5.46 -15.45 -9.89
C HIS A 207 5.92 -14.75 -11.17
N LEU A 208 5.83 -13.43 -11.23
CA LEU A 208 6.29 -12.65 -12.39
C LEU A 208 7.80 -12.74 -12.61
N ILE A 209 8.62 -12.87 -11.54
CA ILE A 209 10.05 -13.14 -11.68
C ILE A 209 10.28 -14.49 -12.34
N GLN A 210 9.62 -15.55 -11.87
CA GLN A 210 9.73 -16.90 -12.44
C GLN A 210 9.28 -16.95 -13.90
N ALA A 211 8.24 -16.18 -14.25
CA ALA A 211 7.76 -16.04 -15.61
C ALA A 211 8.65 -15.13 -16.50
N GLY A 212 9.67 -14.45 -15.93
CA GLY A 212 10.52 -13.48 -16.65
C GLY A 212 9.80 -12.19 -17.04
N LYS A 213 8.71 -11.84 -16.35
CA LYS A 213 7.82 -10.72 -16.71
C LYS A 213 7.80 -9.58 -15.69
N ARG A 214 8.46 -9.72 -14.53
CA ARG A 214 8.38 -8.73 -13.44
C ARG A 214 8.74 -7.31 -13.86
N THR A 215 9.69 -7.15 -14.76
CA THR A 215 10.13 -5.83 -15.25
C THR A 215 9.18 -5.19 -16.24
N ARG A 216 8.17 -5.93 -16.74
CA ARG A 216 7.21 -5.43 -17.72
C ARG A 216 6.11 -4.55 -17.10
N CYS A 217 5.93 -4.59 -15.77
CA CYS A 217 4.90 -3.79 -15.10
C CYS A 217 5.37 -3.19 -13.77
N GLY A 218 4.79 -2.04 -13.42
CA GLY A 218 4.75 -1.53 -12.05
C GLY A 218 3.52 -2.07 -11.32
N ILE A 219 3.64 -2.32 -10.01
CA ILE A 219 2.55 -2.88 -9.20
C ILE A 219 2.15 -1.87 -8.13
N ILE A 220 0.87 -1.55 -8.08
CA ILE A 220 0.22 -0.77 -7.02
C ILE A 220 -0.56 -1.74 -6.15
N VAL A 221 -0.45 -1.59 -4.83
CA VAL A 221 -1.26 -2.32 -3.84
C VAL A 221 -2.30 -1.38 -3.28
N GLU A 222 -3.58 -1.61 -3.59
CA GLU A 222 -4.71 -0.92 -2.99
C GLU A 222 -5.26 -1.79 -1.86
N THR A 223 -5.11 -1.36 -0.62
CA THR A 223 -5.41 -2.22 0.53
C THR A 223 -5.94 -1.46 1.74
N GLY A 224 -6.90 -2.08 2.43
CA GLY A 224 -7.36 -1.63 3.74
C GLY A 224 -6.46 -2.09 4.89
N GLU A 225 -5.49 -2.97 4.65
CA GLU A 225 -4.70 -3.59 5.73
C GLU A 225 -3.53 -2.71 6.20
N ALA A 226 -2.84 -2.02 5.26
CA ALA A 226 -1.63 -1.25 5.58
C ALA A 226 -1.96 0.07 6.28
N ARG A 227 -1.32 0.33 7.42
CA ARG A 227 -1.56 1.53 8.24
C ARG A 227 -0.37 2.00 9.06
N GLU A 228 0.70 1.23 9.17
CA GLU A 228 1.90 1.56 9.91
C GLU A 228 3.11 1.66 8.98
N VAL A 229 4.13 2.42 9.36
CA VAL A 229 5.37 2.59 8.60
C VAL A 229 5.99 1.24 8.22
N GLY A 230 6.02 0.29 9.17
CA GLY A 230 6.53 -1.06 8.93
C GLY A 230 5.75 -1.82 7.85
N HIS A 231 4.43 -1.61 7.75
CA HIS A 231 3.60 -2.26 6.72
C HIS A 231 3.99 -1.75 5.32
N PHE A 232 4.16 -0.44 5.16
CA PHE A 232 4.60 0.16 3.90
C PHE A 232 5.99 -0.29 3.50
N ALA A 233 6.94 -0.28 4.46
CA ALA A 233 8.30 -0.73 4.23
C ALA A 233 8.34 -2.19 3.75
N LEU A 234 7.54 -3.08 4.34
CA LEU A 234 7.44 -4.48 3.94
C LEU A 234 6.82 -4.65 2.55
N LEU A 235 5.72 -3.96 2.24
CA LEU A 235 5.10 -4.03 0.92
C LEU A 235 6.05 -3.56 -0.19
N ILE A 236 6.78 -2.46 0.03
CA ILE A 236 7.81 -1.96 -0.89
C ILE A 236 8.96 -2.97 -1.01
N GLY A 237 9.44 -3.50 0.12
CA GLY A 237 10.49 -4.52 0.15
C GLY A 237 10.11 -5.80 -0.59
N TYR A 238 8.83 -6.15 -0.63
CA TYR A 238 8.29 -7.27 -1.40
C TYR A 238 7.91 -6.91 -2.84
N GLY A 239 8.19 -5.68 -3.27
CA GLY A 239 8.17 -5.28 -4.68
C GLY A 239 7.00 -4.39 -5.11
N ALA A 240 6.21 -3.85 -4.19
CA ALA A 240 5.23 -2.81 -4.53
C ALA A 240 5.95 -1.54 -5.00
N ASN A 241 5.45 -0.92 -6.07
CA ASN A 241 5.94 0.37 -6.53
C ASN A 241 5.20 1.53 -5.85
N ALA A 242 3.92 1.32 -5.55
CA ALA A 242 3.12 2.26 -4.80
C ALA A 242 2.04 1.53 -3.99
N ILE A 243 1.51 2.19 -2.97
CA ILE A 243 0.50 1.66 -2.07
C ILE A 243 -0.57 2.73 -1.87
N ASN A 244 -1.83 2.33 -2.02
CA ASN A 244 -2.98 3.14 -1.64
C ASN A 244 -3.65 2.50 -0.42
N PRO A 245 -3.42 3.04 0.79
CA PRO A 245 -4.00 2.52 2.02
C PRO A 245 -5.37 3.18 2.28
N TYR A 246 -6.36 2.91 1.44
CA TYR A 246 -7.63 3.62 1.41
C TYR A 246 -8.35 3.68 2.77
N LEU A 247 -8.35 2.58 3.52
CA LEU A 247 -9.10 2.50 4.77
C LEU A 247 -8.49 3.38 5.89
N VAL A 248 -7.18 3.55 5.90
CA VAL A 248 -6.56 4.46 6.87
C VAL A 248 -6.86 5.92 6.52
N PHE A 249 -6.93 6.28 5.24
CA PHE A 249 -7.35 7.63 4.85
C PHE A 249 -8.79 7.90 5.28
N GLU A 250 -9.71 6.96 5.06
CA GLU A 250 -11.08 7.06 5.57
C GLU A 250 -11.13 7.16 7.10
N THR A 251 -10.25 6.45 7.80
CA THR A 251 -10.14 6.53 9.26
C THR A 251 -9.61 7.89 9.71
N VAL A 252 -8.62 8.45 9.00
CA VAL A 252 -8.09 9.80 9.25
C VAL A 252 -9.17 10.86 9.07
N SER A 253 -9.93 10.80 7.99
CA SER A 253 -11.03 11.72 7.72
C SER A 253 -12.08 11.70 8.83
N ASP A 254 -12.46 10.52 9.34
CA ASP A 254 -13.35 10.38 10.50
C ASP A 254 -12.80 11.01 11.76
N MET A 255 -11.52 10.78 12.04
CA MET A 255 -10.87 11.34 13.23
C MET A 255 -10.87 12.87 13.18
N VAL A 256 -10.73 13.46 11.98
CA VAL A 256 -10.82 14.91 11.78
C VAL A 256 -12.25 15.40 11.97
N GLU A 257 -13.24 14.71 11.39
CA GLU A 257 -14.66 15.10 11.48
C GLU A 257 -15.17 15.02 12.92
N ASP A 258 -14.84 13.94 13.63
CA ASP A 258 -15.27 13.71 15.02
C ASP A 258 -14.41 14.48 16.03
N GLY A 259 -13.24 15.00 15.66
CA GLY A 259 -12.25 15.57 16.57
C GLY A 259 -11.69 14.54 17.56
N ALA A 260 -11.76 13.26 17.22
CA ALA A 260 -11.42 12.17 18.13
C ALA A 260 -9.92 11.88 18.13
N PHE A 261 -9.32 11.91 19.32
CA PHE A 261 -7.90 11.57 19.59
C PHE A 261 -6.85 12.50 18.99
N ILE A 262 -7.23 13.47 18.16
CA ILE A 262 -6.33 14.48 17.60
C ILE A 262 -6.38 15.76 18.47
N LYS A 263 -5.26 16.45 18.56
CA LYS A 263 -5.10 17.65 19.38
C LYS A 263 -5.17 18.93 18.56
N SER A 264 -4.90 18.84 17.26
CA SER A 264 -4.79 19.96 16.34
C SER A 264 -6.08 20.12 15.55
N GLU A 265 -6.48 21.38 15.30
CA GLU A 265 -7.52 21.67 14.32
C GLU A 265 -6.89 21.58 12.93
N LEU A 266 -7.09 20.46 12.25
CA LEU A 266 -6.55 20.18 10.93
C LEU A 266 -7.67 20.03 9.91
N SER A 267 -7.42 20.44 8.67
CA SER A 267 -8.25 20.00 7.55
C SER A 267 -7.96 18.53 7.21
N ASP A 268 -8.89 17.87 6.57
CA ASP A 268 -8.74 16.50 6.11
C ASP A 268 -7.49 16.33 5.22
N GLU A 269 -7.30 17.24 4.26
CA GLU A 269 -6.12 17.25 3.39
C GLU A 269 -4.81 17.37 4.18
N GLN A 270 -4.77 18.22 5.20
CA GLN A 270 -3.58 18.42 6.03
C GLN A 270 -3.30 17.19 6.90
N ALA A 271 -4.33 16.56 7.43
CA ALA A 271 -4.23 15.36 8.24
C ALA A 271 -3.67 14.18 7.41
N ILE A 272 -4.20 13.98 6.20
CA ILE A 272 -3.70 12.96 5.26
C ILE A 272 -2.26 13.27 4.84
N ALA A 273 -1.93 14.55 4.56
CA ALA A 273 -0.57 14.94 4.21
C ALA A 273 0.42 14.67 5.36
N ASN A 274 0.05 15.00 6.59
CA ASN A 274 0.85 14.71 7.78
C ASN A 274 1.06 13.21 7.97
N TYR A 275 0.00 12.42 7.79
CA TYR A 275 0.08 10.95 7.87
C TYR A 275 1.03 10.37 6.81
N ILE A 276 0.97 10.85 5.57
CA ILE A 276 1.88 10.39 4.50
C ILE A 276 3.32 10.82 4.77
N TYR A 277 3.51 11.99 5.37
CA TYR A 277 4.84 12.51 5.69
C TYR A 277 5.51 11.75 6.85
N ALA A 278 4.71 11.25 7.82
CA ALA A 278 5.18 10.47 8.96
C ALA A 278 5.73 9.11 8.52
#